data_c920c23ffdc682569725c2d3e4dfdf45
#
_entry.id   c920c23ffdc682569725c2d3e4dfdf45
#
_cell.length_a   1.000
_cell.length_b   1.000
_cell.length_c   1.000
_cell.angle_alpha   90.00
_cell.angle_beta   90.00
_cell.angle_gamma   90.00
#
_symmetry.space_group_name_H-M   'P 1'
#
loop_
_entity.id
_entity.type
_entity.pdbx_description
1 polymer ?
#
loop_
_entity_poly.entity_id
_entity_poly.type
_entity_poly.pdbx_seq_one_letter_code
_entity_poly.pdbx_strand_id
1 'polypeptide(L)'
;MGVEINPHKGNAASSERRYIMRIVYPTFIKQDGDMHLAYVPDIQVYTQGEDFYDAIEMARDAITLKCICYEDDGETIPTPSDRNKAVELAKVDADEDFDFSDGLLTYIDADTTEYRNKMSAKAVRKNCTIPSWLNDKAESAGINFSRVVQDALIEIVGTN
;
A
#
# COMPACT_ATOMS: atom_id res chain seq x y z
N MET A 1 40.98 26.24 25.79
CA MET A 1 41.56 25.18 24.97
C MET A 1 40.42 24.53 24.16
N GLY A 2 40.35 24.86 22.90
CA GLY A 2 39.34 24.34 21.99
C GLY A 2 39.69 22.92 21.56
N VAL A 3 38.68 22.04 21.53
CA VAL A 3 38.77 20.78 20.82
C VAL A 3 37.95 20.95 19.54
N GLU A 4 38.66 21.12 18.42
CA GLU A 4 38.10 21.02 17.07
C GLU A 4 37.63 19.58 16.81
N ILE A 5 36.35 19.39 16.58
CA ILE A 5 35.83 18.17 16.03
C ILE A 5 35.68 18.35 14.52
N ASN A 6 36.55 17.68 13.82
CA ASN A 6 36.65 17.57 12.38
C ASN A 6 35.41 16.79 11.84
N PRO A 7 34.60 17.34 10.94
CA PRO A 7 33.53 16.56 10.32
C PRO A 7 34.11 15.73 9.16
N HIS A 8 34.39 14.48 9.44
CA HIS A 8 34.71 13.53 8.39
C HIS A 8 33.52 13.41 7.42
N LYS A 9 33.79 13.75 6.17
CA LYS A 9 33.00 13.41 5.00
C LYS A 9 32.71 11.91 5.00
N GLY A 10 31.52 11.54 5.44
CA GLY A 10 30.93 10.24 5.24
C GLY A 10 30.07 10.31 3.98
N ASN A 11 30.49 9.56 2.99
CA ASN A 11 29.82 9.29 1.73
C ASN A 11 28.36 8.94 2.01
N ALA A 12 27.42 9.82 1.64
CA ALA A 12 26.00 9.53 1.68
C ALA A 12 25.69 8.58 0.51
N ALA A 13 25.89 7.29 0.75
CA ALA A 13 25.12 6.30 0.03
C ALA A 13 23.65 6.59 0.36
N SER A 14 22.91 7.02 -0.63
CA SER A 14 21.45 7.13 -0.59
C SER A 14 20.90 5.74 -0.27
N SER A 15 20.81 5.41 1.01
CA SER A 15 19.93 4.35 1.44
C SER A 15 18.54 4.85 1.11
N GLU A 16 17.94 4.31 0.05
CA GLU A 16 16.52 4.36 -0.18
C GLU A 16 15.86 3.88 1.12
N ARG A 17 15.48 4.82 1.98
CA ARG A 17 14.55 4.53 3.05
C ARG A 17 13.26 4.16 2.33
N ARG A 18 13.02 2.87 2.20
CA ARG A 18 11.68 2.38 1.92
C ARG A 18 10.82 2.85 3.08
N TYR A 19 10.14 3.96 2.88
CA TYR A 19 9.09 4.38 3.81
C TYR A 19 8.00 3.30 3.71
N ILE A 20 8.00 2.41 4.70
CA ILE A 20 6.85 1.53 4.92
C ILE A 20 5.79 2.47 5.48
N MET A 21 4.93 2.96 4.60
CA MET A 21 3.83 3.78 5.06
C MET A 21 2.60 2.91 5.20
N ARG A 22 2.25 2.67 6.46
CA ARG A 22 0.95 2.14 6.85
C ARG A 22 0.15 3.27 7.45
N ILE A 23 -1.02 3.48 6.94
CA ILE A 23 -1.91 4.56 7.36
C ILE A 23 -3.33 4.01 7.50
N VAL A 24 -4.12 4.60 8.39
CA VAL A 24 -5.51 4.19 8.61
C VAL A 24 -6.38 5.44 8.58
N TYR A 25 -7.33 5.49 7.65
CA TYR A 25 -8.26 6.61 7.53
C TYR A 25 -9.66 6.26 8.00
N PRO A 26 -10.35 7.22 8.66
CA PRO A 26 -11.79 7.12 8.89
C PRO A 26 -12.51 7.18 7.55
N THR A 27 -13.39 6.22 7.32
CA THR A 27 -14.12 6.04 6.07
C THR A 27 -15.58 5.83 6.35
N PHE A 28 -16.45 6.57 5.68
CA PHE A 28 -17.90 6.40 5.74
C PHE A 28 -18.35 5.46 4.63
N ILE A 29 -19.18 4.47 4.99
CA ILE A 29 -19.81 3.57 4.02
C ILE A 29 -21.32 3.72 4.15
N LYS A 30 -21.98 3.96 3.02
CA LYS A 30 -23.43 4.15 2.95
C LYS A 30 -24.01 3.36 1.77
N GLN A 31 -25.10 2.66 2.01
CA GLN A 31 -25.81 1.97 0.93
C GLN A 31 -26.62 2.99 0.12
N ASP A 32 -26.53 2.88 -1.20
CA ASP A 32 -27.32 3.60 -2.17
C ASP A 32 -27.82 2.64 -3.25
N GLY A 33 -29.10 2.33 -3.22
CA GLY A 33 -29.66 1.28 -4.07
C GLY A 33 -29.00 -0.07 -3.83
N ASP A 34 -28.48 -0.67 -4.88
CA ASP A 34 -27.78 -1.97 -4.85
C ASP A 34 -26.27 -1.83 -4.61
N MET A 35 -25.75 -0.60 -4.48
CA MET A 35 -24.34 -0.32 -4.30
C MET A 35 -24.02 0.16 -2.88
N HIS A 36 -22.78 -0.02 -2.48
CA HIS A 36 -22.22 0.54 -1.25
C HIS A 36 -21.19 1.60 -1.63
N LEU A 37 -21.49 2.84 -1.29
CA LEU A 37 -20.62 3.99 -1.53
C LEU A 37 -19.68 4.16 -0.35
N ALA A 38 -18.41 4.45 -0.61
CA ALA A 38 -17.41 4.73 0.41
C ALA A 38 -16.79 6.12 0.20
N TYR A 39 -16.64 6.86 1.29
CA TYR A 39 -16.06 8.20 1.30
C TYR A 39 -15.02 8.37 2.40
N VAL A 40 -13.85 8.90 2.04
CA VAL A 40 -12.72 9.19 2.93
C VAL A 40 -12.53 10.70 3.00
N PRO A 41 -13.04 11.39 4.04
CA PRO A 41 -13.08 12.86 4.08
C PRO A 41 -11.70 13.51 4.09
N ASP A 42 -10.72 12.94 4.80
CA ASP A 42 -9.38 13.53 4.96
C ASP A 42 -8.61 13.73 3.65
N ILE A 43 -8.90 12.89 2.66
CA ILE A 43 -8.22 12.88 1.36
C ILE A 43 -9.18 13.02 0.17
N GLN A 44 -10.46 13.26 0.48
CA GLN A 44 -11.54 13.46 -0.50
C GLN A 44 -11.59 12.35 -1.58
N VAL A 45 -11.56 11.10 -1.11
CA VAL A 45 -11.65 9.92 -1.97
C VAL A 45 -13.04 9.34 -1.91
N TYR A 46 -13.63 9.13 -3.08
CA TYR A 46 -14.93 8.50 -3.28
C TYR A 46 -14.74 7.21 -4.07
N THR A 47 -15.42 6.15 -3.66
CA THR A 47 -15.45 4.89 -4.40
C THR A 47 -16.75 4.14 -4.09
N GLN A 48 -16.95 3.01 -4.73
CA GLN A 48 -18.13 2.18 -4.55
C GLN A 48 -17.78 0.70 -4.69
N GLY A 49 -18.63 -0.16 -4.14
CA GLY A 49 -18.55 -1.60 -4.28
C GLY A 49 -19.95 -2.22 -4.46
N GLU A 50 -20.00 -3.44 -4.98
CA GLU A 50 -21.24 -4.19 -5.16
C GLU A 50 -21.87 -4.61 -3.83
N ASP A 51 -21.02 -4.80 -2.81
CA ASP A 51 -21.45 -5.07 -1.44
C ASP A 51 -20.56 -4.34 -0.44
N PHE A 52 -20.82 -4.53 0.85
CA PHE A 52 -20.07 -3.87 1.92
C PHE A 52 -18.59 -4.29 1.94
N TYR A 53 -18.28 -5.56 1.68
CA TYR A 53 -16.92 -6.06 1.63
C TYR A 53 -16.17 -5.46 0.45
N ASP A 54 -16.77 -5.47 -0.72
CA ASP A 54 -16.19 -4.90 -1.94
C ASP A 54 -15.95 -3.40 -1.79
N ALA A 55 -16.87 -2.65 -1.15
CA ALA A 55 -16.67 -1.23 -0.86
C ALA A 55 -15.45 -0.97 0.04
N ILE A 56 -15.17 -1.85 1.01
CA ILE A 56 -13.96 -1.76 1.85
C ILE A 56 -12.70 -2.00 1.03
N GLU A 57 -12.69 -3.04 0.18
CA GLU A 57 -11.53 -3.35 -0.68
C GLU A 57 -11.27 -2.22 -1.68
N MET A 58 -12.31 -1.71 -2.33
CA MET A 58 -12.21 -0.59 -3.24
C MET A 58 -11.73 0.70 -2.55
N ALA A 59 -12.18 0.94 -1.31
CA ALA A 59 -11.70 2.08 -0.53
C ALA A 59 -10.23 1.91 -0.13
N ARG A 60 -9.79 0.72 0.26
CA ARG A 60 -8.37 0.42 0.55
C ARG A 60 -7.48 0.70 -0.65
N ASP A 61 -7.88 0.24 -1.83
CA ASP A 61 -7.14 0.48 -3.07
C ASP A 61 -7.10 1.97 -3.42
N ALA A 62 -8.23 2.67 -3.32
CA ALA A 62 -8.32 4.09 -3.62
C ALA A 62 -7.50 4.96 -2.65
N ILE A 63 -7.52 4.66 -1.33
CA ILE A 63 -6.67 5.31 -0.32
C ILE A 63 -5.20 5.09 -0.67
N THR A 64 -4.82 3.84 -0.96
CA THR A 64 -3.43 3.47 -1.27
C THR A 64 -2.93 4.23 -2.49
N LEU A 65 -3.70 4.27 -3.57
CA LEU A 65 -3.37 5.01 -4.78
C LEU A 65 -3.24 6.51 -4.53
N LYS A 66 -4.15 7.09 -3.74
CA LYS A 66 -4.10 8.52 -3.40
C LYS A 66 -2.85 8.85 -2.58
N CYS A 67 -2.48 8.01 -1.62
CA CYS A 67 -1.24 8.17 -0.85
C CYS A 67 0.01 8.07 -1.74
N ILE A 68 0.02 7.16 -2.72
CA ILE A 68 1.11 7.03 -3.69
C ILE A 68 1.21 8.31 -4.55
N CYS A 69 0.10 8.88 -4.99
CA CYS A 69 0.12 10.14 -5.72
C CYS A 69 0.77 11.27 -4.89
N TYR A 70 0.40 11.43 -3.61
CA TYR A 70 1.05 12.41 -2.73
C TYR A 70 2.56 12.17 -2.61
N GLU A 71 2.99 10.90 -2.43
CA GLU A 71 4.42 10.55 -2.37
C GLU A 71 5.16 10.90 -3.67
N ASP A 72 4.58 10.57 -4.82
CA ASP A 72 5.20 10.77 -6.14
C ASP A 72 5.28 12.26 -6.51
N ASP A 73 4.30 13.06 -6.09
CA ASP A 73 4.26 14.50 -6.28
C ASP A 73 5.10 15.26 -5.23
N GLY A 74 5.66 14.56 -4.24
CA GLY A 74 6.43 15.16 -3.14
C GLY A 74 5.56 15.97 -2.18
N GLU A 75 4.27 15.73 -2.15
CA GLU A 75 3.31 16.35 -1.26
C GLU A 75 3.22 15.62 0.08
N THR A 76 2.79 16.35 1.11
CA THR A 76 2.58 15.76 2.42
C THR A 76 1.25 15.01 2.45
N ILE A 77 1.29 13.72 2.79
CA ILE A 77 0.07 12.92 2.99
C ILE A 77 -0.71 13.50 4.18
N PRO A 78 -2.01 13.82 4.03
CA PRO A 78 -2.83 14.33 5.11
C PRO A 78 -2.86 13.37 6.30
N THR A 79 -2.72 13.91 7.51
CA THR A 79 -2.82 13.12 8.72
C THR A 79 -4.27 12.69 8.94
N PRO A 80 -4.54 11.38 9.20
CA PRO A 80 -5.89 10.92 9.49
C PRO A 80 -6.51 11.66 10.68
N SER A 81 -7.74 12.09 10.51
CA SER A 81 -8.49 12.78 11.56
C SER A 81 -9.07 11.80 12.59
N ASP A 82 -9.44 12.34 13.73
CA ASP A 82 -10.25 11.60 14.69
C ASP A 82 -11.72 11.50 14.22
N ARG A 83 -12.52 10.69 14.93
CA ARG A 83 -13.93 10.47 14.62
C ARG A 83 -14.73 11.78 14.50
N ASN A 84 -14.53 12.72 15.41
CA ASN A 84 -15.35 13.94 15.46
C ASN A 84 -15.02 14.84 14.27
N LYS A 85 -13.73 14.96 13.96
CA LYS A 85 -13.27 15.74 12.81
C LYS A 85 -13.70 15.13 11.49
N ALA A 86 -13.62 13.79 11.37
CA ALA A 86 -14.08 13.08 10.17
C ALA A 86 -15.58 13.32 9.91
N VAL A 87 -16.40 13.25 10.97
CA VAL A 87 -17.84 13.56 10.87
C VAL A 87 -18.08 15.02 10.48
N GLU A 88 -17.31 15.96 11.02
CA GLU A 88 -17.39 17.38 10.67
C GLU A 88 -17.08 17.58 9.19
N LEU A 89 -15.98 16.99 8.69
CA LEU A 89 -15.60 17.06 7.29
C LEU A 89 -16.69 16.48 6.38
N ALA A 90 -17.18 15.27 6.70
CA ALA A 90 -18.23 14.64 5.92
C ALA A 90 -19.53 15.48 5.85
N LYS A 91 -19.84 16.23 6.91
CA LYS A 91 -20.99 17.16 6.93
C LYS A 91 -20.76 18.42 6.09
N VAL A 92 -19.51 18.91 6.04
CA VAL A 92 -19.14 20.06 5.21
C VAL A 92 -19.21 19.70 3.72
N ASP A 93 -18.84 18.47 3.40
CA ASP A 93 -18.82 17.97 2.02
C ASP A 93 -20.18 17.39 1.58
N ALA A 94 -21.19 17.35 2.49
CA ALA A 94 -22.54 16.94 2.13
C ALA A 94 -23.19 17.94 1.18
N ASP A 95 -23.91 17.43 0.20
CA ASP A 95 -24.68 18.21 -0.74
C ASP A 95 -26.20 17.90 -0.61
N GLU A 96 -27.02 18.47 -1.52
CA GLU A 96 -28.48 18.27 -1.49
C GLU A 96 -28.87 16.83 -1.82
N ASP A 97 -28.02 16.11 -2.56
CA ASP A 97 -28.32 14.76 -3.08
C ASP A 97 -27.75 13.68 -2.17
N PHE A 98 -26.62 13.95 -1.48
CA PHE A 98 -25.94 12.90 -0.72
C PHE A 98 -25.17 13.41 0.52
N ASP A 99 -25.43 12.78 1.67
CA ASP A 99 -24.73 13.01 2.94
C ASP A 99 -24.12 11.71 3.44
N PHE A 100 -22.78 11.66 3.52
CA PHE A 100 -22.06 10.53 4.08
C PHE A 100 -21.98 10.53 5.59
N SER A 101 -22.25 11.65 6.26
CA SER A 101 -22.08 11.81 7.70
C SER A 101 -23.00 10.91 8.54
N ASP A 102 -24.10 10.42 7.95
CA ASP A 102 -25.03 9.46 8.54
C ASP A 102 -24.71 7.99 8.19
N GLY A 103 -23.68 7.77 7.36
CA GLY A 103 -23.19 6.44 6.99
C GLY A 103 -22.47 5.73 8.13
N LEU A 104 -22.17 4.45 7.92
CA LEU A 104 -21.35 3.68 8.84
C LEU A 104 -19.91 4.17 8.81
N LEU A 105 -19.42 4.73 9.92
CA LEU A 105 -18.01 5.07 10.06
C LEU A 105 -17.20 3.83 10.42
N THR A 106 -16.25 3.50 9.58
CA THR A 106 -15.22 2.48 9.80
C THR A 106 -13.83 3.06 9.61
N TYR A 107 -12.79 2.25 9.84
CA TYR A 107 -11.40 2.64 9.64
C TYR A 107 -10.76 1.67 8.67
N ILE A 108 -10.18 2.20 7.59
CA ILE A 108 -9.59 1.40 6.52
C ILE A 108 -8.09 1.69 6.46
N ASP A 109 -7.32 0.61 6.49
CA ASP A 109 -5.87 0.64 6.37
C ASP A 109 -5.40 0.66 4.93
N ALA A 110 -4.24 1.26 4.70
CA ALA A 110 -3.54 1.24 3.42
C ALA A 110 -2.04 1.03 3.63
N ASP A 111 -1.39 0.29 2.72
CA ASP A 111 0.04 0.04 2.72
C ASP A 111 0.61 0.33 1.33
N THR A 112 1.26 1.50 1.18
CA THR A 112 1.84 1.92 -0.10
C THR A 112 3.01 1.04 -0.52
N THR A 113 3.72 0.44 0.44
CA THR A 113 4.85 -0.44 0.16
C THR A 113 4.41 -1.76 -0.46
N GLU A 114 3.35 -2.36 0.09
CA GLU A 114 2.80 -3.59 -0.45
C GLU A 114 2.29 -3.39 -1.88
N TYR A 115 1.56 -2.29 -2.11
CA TYR A 115 1.05 -1.94 -3.44
C TYR A 115 2.19 -1.73 -4.45
N ARG A 116 3.24 -0.95 -4.09
CA ARG A 116 4.41 -0.74 -4.95
C ARG A 116 5.14 -2.05 -5.24
N ASN A 117 5.24 -2.95 -4.28
CA ASN A 117 5.84 -4.27 -4.47
C ASN A 117 5.02 -5.12 -5.46
N LYS A 118 3.69 -5.10 -5.37
CA LYS A 118 2.79 -5.79 -6.32
C LYS A 118 2.90 -5.21 -7.73
N MET A 119 2.99 -3.88 -7.85
CA MET A 119 3.14 -3.20 -9.15
C MET A 119 4.55 -3.31 -9.73
N SER A 120 5.57 -3.49 -8.88
CA SER A 120 6.96 -3.67 -9.30
C SER A 120 7.22 -5.10 -9.74
N ALA A 121 6.61 -5.53 -10.81
CA ALA A 121 6.85 -6.85 -11.44
C ALA A 121 8.27 -6.98 -12.05
N LYS A 122 9.21 -6.10 -11.67
CA LYS A 122 10.58 -6.12 -12.20
C LYS A 122 11.32 -7.33 -11.66
N ALA A 123 11.54 -8.30 -12.53
CA ALA A 123 12.33 -9.48 -12.19
C ALA A 123 13.77 -9.08 -11.80
N VAL A 124 14.22 -9.53 -10.64
CA VAL A 124 15.59 -9.34 -10.15
C VAL A 124 16.38 -10.61 -10.40
N ARG A 125 17.51 -10.48 -11.13
CA ARG A 125 18.39 -11.63 -11.37
C ARG A 125 19.13 -11.99 -10.09
N LYS A 126 19.01 -13.24 -9.64
CA LYS A 126 19.79 -13.84 -8.55
C LYS A 126 20.62 -15.00 -9.09
N ASN A 127 21.86 -15.09 -8.64
CA ASN A 127 22.73 -16.22 -8.97
C ASN A 127 22.73 -17.18 -7.78
N CYS A 128 22.54 -18.47 -8.06
CA CYS A 128 22.70 -19.53 -7.07
C CYS A 128 23.71 -20.56 -7.57
N THR A 129 24.41 -21.20 -6.65
CA THR A 129 25.34 -22.29 -6.94
C THR A 129 24.76 -23.58 -6.41
N ILE A 130 24.71 -24.59 -7.26
CA ILE A 130 24.23 -25.94 -6.90
C ILE A 130 25.31 -26.97 -7.27
N PRO A 131 25.33 -28.14 -6.61
CA PRO A 131 26.25 -29.24 -7.00
C PRO A 131 26.03 -29.70 -8.46
N SER A 132 27.11 -30.05 -9.16
CA SER A 132 27.04 -30.45 -10.57
C SER A 132 26.10 -31.64 -10.81
N TRP A 133 26.17 -32.65 -9.94
CA TRP A 133 25.28 -33.82 -10.06
C TRP A 133 23.80 -33.46 -9.99
N LEU A 134 23.44 -32.42 -9.22
CA LEU A 134 22.06 -31.95 -9.11
C LEU A 134 21.64 -31.15 -10.35
N ASN A 135 22.56 -30.34 -10.89
CA ASN A 135 22.36 -29.65 -12.16
C ASN A 135 22.04 -30.63 -13.28
N ASP A 136 22.89 -31.66 -13.46
CA ASP A 136 22.76 -32.66 -14.53
C ASP A 136 21.41 -33.42 -14.45
N LYS A 137 20.98 -33.76 -13.24
CA LYS A 137 19.66 -34.38 -13.03
C LYS A 137 18.50 -33.43 -13.34
N ALA A 138 18.60 -32.19 -12.93
CA ALA A 138 17.55 -31.20 -13.15
C ALA A 138 17.41 -30.86 -14.64
N GLU A 139 18.51 -30.68 -15.37
CA GLU A 139 18.51 -30.48 -16.83
C GLU A 139 17.91 -31.68 -17.56
N SER A 140 18.31 -32.88 -17.16
CA SER A 140 17.78 -34.13 -17.76
C SER A 140 16.28 -34.30 -17.52
N ALA A 141 15.77 -33.77 -16.43
CA ALA A 141 14.34 -33.75 -16.07
C ALA A 141 13.59 -32.58 -16.68
N GLY A 142 14.25 -31.66 -17.41
CA GLY A 142 13.62 -30.48 -18.01
C GLY A 142 13.12 -29.44 -16.99
N ILE A 143 13.75 -29.38 -15.82
CA ILE A 143 13.31 -28.49 -14.73
C ILE A 143 13.69 -27.04 -15.04
N ASN A 144 12.71 -26.14 -14.93
CA ASN A 144 12.93 -24.69 -14.99
C ASN A 144 13.37 -24.18 -13.62
N PHE A 145 14.68 -23.94 -13.44
CA PHE A 145 15.27 -23.48 -12.18
C PHE A 145 14.64 -22.17 -11.66
N SER A 146 14.41 -21.21 -12.55
CA SER A 146 13.83 -19.92 -12.14
C SER A 146 12.46 -20.10 -11.53
N ARG A 147 11.63 -20.97 -12.12
CA ARG A 147 10.29 -21.25 -11.62
C ARG A 147 10.34 -21.96 -10.25
N VAL A 148 11.16 -23.00 -10.14
CA VAL A 148 11.30 -23.74 -8.87
C VAL A 148 11.76 -22.83 -7.73
N VAL A 149 12.72 -21.94 -7.98
CA VAL A 149 13.20 -20.98 -6.97
C VAL A 149 12.10 -19.98 -6.61
N GLN A 150 11.35 -19.48 -7.59
CA GLN A 150 10.23 -18.58 -7.33
C GLN A 150 9.14 -19.25 -6.49
N ASP A 151 8.71 -20.45 -6.87
CA ASP A 151 7.68 -21.21 -6.17
C ASP A 151 8.11 -21.51 -4.72
N ALA A 152 9.35 -21.95 -4.50
CA ALA A 152 9.90 -22.21 -3.18
C ALA A 152 9.98 -20.94 -2.30
N LEU A 153 10.36 -19.81 -2.89
CA LEU A 153 10.41 -18.53 -2.18
C LEU A 153 9.01 -18.05 -1.81
N ILE A 154 8.03 -18.18 -2.70
CA ILE A 154 6.64 -17.86 -2.43
C ILE A 154 6.11 -18.70 -1.28
N GLU A 155 6.40 -20.01 -1.24
CA GLU A 155 6.00 -20.90 -0.17
C GLU A 155 6.61 -20.50 1.19
N ILE A 156 7.90 -20.10 1.21
CA ILE A 156 8.62 -19.74 2.43
C ILE A 156 8.20 -18.38 2.98
N VAL A 157 8.05 -17.37 2.11
CA VAL A 157 7.72 -15.99 2.56
C VAL A 157 6.23 -15.77 2.73
N GLY A 158 5.42 -16.68 2.23
CA GLY A 158 3.97 -16.57 2.19
C GLY A 158 3.49 -15.58 1.11
N THR A 159 2.38 -15.91 0.50
CA THR A 159 1.56 -14.91 -0.20
C THR A 159 0.66 -14.28 0.84
N ASN A 160 0.99 -13.06 1.27
CA ASN A 160 0.02 -12.24 1.99
C ASN A 160 -1.00 -11.73 1.02
#